data_bb0e8ea0477c9779cf41a5295656bede
#
_entry.id   bb0e8ea0477c9779cf41a5295656bede
#
_cell.length_a   1.000
_cell.length_b   1.000
_cell.length_c   1.000
_cell.angle_alpha   90.00
_cell.angle_beta   90.00
_cell.angle_gamma   90.00
#
_symmetry.space_group_name_H-M   'P 1'
#
loop_
_entity.id
_entity.type
_entity.pdbx_description
1 polymer ?
#
loop_
_entity_poly.entity_id
_entity_poly.type
_entity_poly.pdbx_seq_one_letter_code
_entity_poly.pdbx_strand_id
1 'polypeptide(L)'
;MKKNSKKIFLSLGAIVPLIIATPLLAASCESSLKSKLNRVLKTNKKYRSKLEQKLNIPSKFDSFKTSVFNELNLLLKNVSDKNKRIDIYKHIIEKVLESNNNLSSMYDSNE
;
A
#
# COMPACT_ATOMS: atom_id res chain seq x y z
N MET A 1 19.96 14.88 11.98
CA MET A 1 19.90 14.90 11.79
C MET A 1 19.44 15.29 11.88
N LYS A 2 19.25 15.19 11.66
CA LYS A 2 18.87 15.52 11.28
C LYS A 2 18.02 15.35 11.23
N LYS A 3 17.75 15.20 10.92
CA LYS A 3 17.09 15.02 10.63
C LYS A 3 16.31 14.49 10.84
N ASN A 4 16.35 14.39 10.81
CA ASN A 4 15.73 13.89 10.94
C ASN A 4 14.81 13.87 11.31
N SER A 5 14.74 14.00 11.64
CA SER A 5 14.03 13.91 11.90
C SER A 5 13.08 14.26 11.90
N LYS A 6 13.06 14.57 11.64
CA LYS A 6 12.27 14.93 11.39
C LYS A 6 11.41 14.61 11.04
N LYS A 7 11.55 14.21 10.61
CA LYS A 7 10.97 13.86 10.10
C LYS A 7 10.12 13.11 10.28
N ILE A 8 10.21 12.80 10.42
CA ILE A 8 9.72 12.07 10.45
C ILE A 8 8.72 11.94 10.76
N PHE A 9 8.74 12.17 10.53
CA PHE A 9 8.00 11.91 10.69
C PHE A 9 7.11 12.07 10.46
N LEU A 10 7.18 12.22 9.97
CA LEU A 10 6.69 12.25 9.59
C LEU A 10 5.98 12.01 9.38
N SER A 11 6.25 12.07 9.22
CA SER A 11 5.94 11.79 8.99
C SER A 11 5.19 11.40 9.03
N LEU A 12 5.33 11.35 8.90
CA LEU A 12 4.85 10.92 8.88
C LEU A 12 3.99 10.80 9.03
N GLY A 13 4.07 10.94 9.11
CA GLY A 13 3.50 10.90 9.11
C GLY A 13 2.77 10.62 8.98
N ALA A 14 2.91 10.81 8.92
CA ALA A 14 2.41 10.52 8.69
C ALA A 14 1.80 10.03 8.54
N ILE A 15 2.19 10.14 8.85
CA ILE A 15 1.73 9.35 8.78
C ILE A 15 0.66 9.17 8.34
N VAL A 16 0.50 9.69 8.11
CA VAL A 16 -0.30 9.49 7.17
C VAL A 16 -1.07 8.27 7.07
N PRO A 17 -0.59 7.20 7.33
CA PRO A 17 -1.25 5.95 7.15
C PRO A 17 -2.54 5.86 7.90
N LEU A 18 -2.62 6.51 8.97
CA LEU A 18 -3.84 6.50 9.75
C LEU A 18 -4.97 7.15 9.01
N ILE A 19 -4.65 8.19 8.28
CA ILE A 19 -5.63 8.88 7.50
C ILE A 19 -6.16 7.99 6.41
N ILE A 20 -5.30 7.20 5.86
CA ILE A 20 -5.68 6.30 4.80
C ILE A 20 -6.57 5.20 5.32
N ALA A 21 -6.27 4.70 6.49
CA ALA A 21 -7.05 3.63 7.07
C ALA A 21 -8.49 4.04 7.33
N THR A 22 -8.71 5.29 7.71
CA THR A 22 -10.06 5.75 8.03
C THR A 22 -11.02 5.63 6.86
N PRO A 23 -10.68 6.14 5.66
CA PRO A 23 -11.56 5.93 4.52
C PRO A 23 -11.74 4.47 4.17
N LEU A 24 -10.72 3.67 4.36
CA LEU A 24 -10.82 2.26 4.09
C LEU A 24 -11.85 1.60 4.98
N LEU A 25 -11.83 1.94 6.27
CA LEU A 25 -12.79 1.38 7.21
C LEU A 25 -14.22 1.81 6.91
N ALA A 26 -14.39 2.98 6.34
CA ALA A 26 -15.71 3.47 5.99
C ALA A 26 -16.25 2.84 4.72
N ALA A 27 -15.39 2.29 3.89
CA ALA A 27 -15.84 1.67 2.65
C ALA A 27 -16.62 0.41 2.97
N SER A 28 -17.79 0.27 2.37
CA SER A 28 -18.66 -0.85 2.66
C SER A 28 -19.03 -1.67 1.42
N CYS A 29 -18.49 -1.34 0.25
CA CYS A 29 -18.76 -2.11 -0.94
C CYS A 29 -17.49 -2.52 -1.65
N GLU A 30 -17.59 -3.65 -2.32
CA GLU A 30 -16.44 -4.26 -2.96
C GLU A 30 -15.85 -3.37 -4.06
N SER A 31 -16.71 -2.69 -4.83
CA SER A 31 -16.23 -1.86 -5.92
C SER A 31 -15.40 -0.67 -5.41
N SER A 32 -15.81 -0.09 -4.28
CA SER A 32 -15.05 0.98 -3.67
C SER A 32 -13.68 0.50 -3.22
N LEU A 33 -13.63 -0.72 -2.69
CA LEU A 33 -12.38 -1.30 -2.22
C LEU A 33 -11.46 -1.66 -3.38
N LYS A 34 -12.04 -2.11 -4.50
CA LYS A 34 -11.23 -2.34 -5.70
C LYS A 34 -10.55 -1.05 -6.18
N SER A 35 -11.30 0.04 -6.17
CA SER A 35 -10.74 1.35 -6.55
C SER A 35 -9.64 1.78 -5.59
N LYS A 36 -9.86 1.55 -4.30
CA LYS A 36 -8.86 1.87 -3.30
C LYS A 36 -7.60 1.06 -3.49
N LEU A 37 -7.75 -0.23 -3.77
CA LEU A 37 -6.62 -1.11 -4.02
C LEU A 37 -5.80 -0.60 -5.21
N ASN A 38 -6.47 -0.22 -6.30
CA ASN A 38 -5.78 0.31 -7.47
C ASN A 38 -5.01 1.58 -7.13
N ARG A 39 -5.59 2.43 -6.28
CA ARG A 39 -4.92 3.67 -5.87
C ARG A 39 -3.67 3.41 -5.06
N VAL A 40 -3.75 2.50 -4.09
CA VAL A 40 -2.57 2.23 -3.26
C VAL A 40 -1.50 1.51 -4.05
N LEU A 41 -1.89 0.71 -5.04
CA LEU A 41 -0.91 0.08 -5.94
C LEU A 41 -0.23 1.12 -6.82
N LYS A 42 -0.97 2.13 -7.25
CA LYS A 42 -0.38 3.22 -8.03
C LYS A 42 0.66 3.97 -7.21
N THR A 43 0.38 4.20 -5.94
CA THR A 43 1.33 4.83 -5.04
C THR A 43 2.57 3.94 -4.85
N ASN A 44 2.36 2.64 -4.73
CA ASN A 44 3.46 1.69 -4.61
C ASN A 44 4.38 1.78 -5.83
N LYS A 45 3.79 1.81 -7.01
CA LYS A 45 4.56 1.92 -8.25
C LYS A 45 5.39 3.19 -8.26
N LYS A 46 4.80 4.29 -7.81
CA LYS A 46 5.46 5.58 -7.78
C LYS A 46 6.69 5.55 -6.88
N TYR A 47 6.57 5.01 -5.67
CA TYR A 47 7.71 4.91 -4.76
C TYR A 47 8.78 3.98 -5.30
N ARG A 48 8.40 2.87 -5.91
CA ARG A 48 9.37 1.95 -6.47
C ARG A 48 10.15 2.61 -7.60
N SER A 49 9.47 3.39 -8.43
CA SER A 49 10.14 4.12 -9.51
C SER A 49 11.12 5.15 -8.98
N LYS A 50 10.72 5.85 -7.92
CA LYS A 50 11.61 6.84 -7.30
C LYS A 50 12.84 6.18 -6.69
N LEU A 51 12.66 5.05 -6.04
CA LEU A 51 13.77 4.33 -5.44
C LEU A 51 14.69 3.76 -6.50
N GLU A 52 14.13 3.32 -7.61
CA GLU A 52 14.94 2.83 -8.71
C GLU A 52 15.85 3.93 -9.24
N GLN A 53 15.31 5.12 -9.42
CA GLN A 53 16.08 6.26 -9.90
C GLN A 53 17.13 6.71 -8.88
N LYS A 54 16.77 6.69 -7.61
CA LYS A 54 17.64 7.23 -6.58
C LYS A 54 18.72 6.25 -6.15
N LEU A 55 18.36 4.98 -6.00
CA LEU A 55 19.26 3.96 -5.46
C LEU A 55 19.67 2.91 -6.47
N ASN A 56 19.17 3.02 -7.70
CA ASN A 56 19.46 2.05 -8.75
C ASN A 56 19.03 0.64 -8.36
N ILE A 57 17.92 0.55 -7.65
CA ILE A 57 17.34 -0.72 -7.23
C ILE A 57 16.21 -1.07 -8.21
N PRO A 58 16.17 -2.30 -8.72
CA PRO A 58 15.08 -2.67 -9.65
C PRO A 58 13.72 -2.46 -9.01
N SER A 59 12.81 -1.89 -9.78
CA SER A 59 11.47 -1.57 -9.29
C SER A 59 10.69 -2.79 -8.86
N LYS A 60 10.68 -3.83 -9.71
CA LYS A 60 9.94 -5.08 -9.46
C LYS A 60 8.48 -4.86 -9.14
N PHE A 61 7.92 -3.75 -9.62
CA PHE A 61 6.51 -3.47 -9.34
C PHE A 61 5.58 -4.51 -9.95
N ASP A 62 5.87 -4.95 -11.17
CA ASP A 62 5.00 -5.91 -11.84
C ASP A 62 4.93 -7.22 -11.08
N SER A 63 6.06 -7.68 -10.54
CA SER A 63 6.08 -8.88 -9.71
C SER A 63 5.27 -8.69 -8.44
N PHE A 64 5.42 -7.54 -7.81
CA PHE A 64 4.66 -7.22 -6.60
C PHE A 64 3.16 -7.20 -6.89
N LYS A 65 2.77 -6.50 -7.95
CA LYS A 65 1.36 -6.39 -8.32
C LYS A 65 0.77 -7.77 -8.61
N THR A 66 1.50 -8.59 -9.34
CA THR A 66 1.05 -9.94 -9.66
C THR A 66 0.85 -10.76 -8.39
N SER A 67 1.78 -10.68 -7.44
CA SER A 67 1.66 -11.37 -6.17
C SER A 67 0.44 -10.92 -5.40
N VAL A 68 0.20 -9.60 -5.37
CA VAL A 68 -0.95 -9.05 -4.66
C VAL A 68 -2.25 -9.59 -5.23
N PHE A 69 -2.40 -9.56 -6.55
CA PHE A 69 -3.64 -10.02 -7.17
C PHE A 69 -3.78 -11.54 -7.09
N ASN A 70 -2.68 -12.29 -7.15
CA ASN A 70 -2.75 -13.73 -6.97
C ASN A 70 -3.23 -14.08 -5.57
N GLU A 71 -2.71 -13.41 -4.56
CA GLU A 71 -3.14 -13.64 -3.19
C GLU A 71 -4.61 -13.26 -3.02
N LEU A 72 -5.00 -12.11 -3.55
CA LEU A 72 -6.38 -11.65 -3.48
C LEU A 72 -7.32 -12.68 -4.10
N ASN A 73 -7.01 -13.13 -5.31
CA ASN A 73 -7.85 -14.09 -6.00
C ASN A 73 -7.94 -15.41 -5.25
N LEU A 74 -6.82 -15.83 -4.69
CA LEU A 74 -6.79 -17.06 -3.91
C LEU A 74 -7.68 -16.98 -2.69
N LEU A 75 -7.62 -15.86 -1.98
CA LEU A 75 -8.43 -15.65 -0.78
C LEU A 75 -9.90 -15.50 -1.11
N LEU A 76 -10.24 -14.92 -2.27
CA LEU A 76 -11.63 -14.73 -2.67
C LEU A 76 -12.27 -16.00 -3.23
N LYS A 77 -11.44 -16.99 -3.59
CA LYS A 77 -11.94 -18.20 -4.21
C LYS A 77 -12.93 -18.89 -3.30
N ASN A 78 -14.12 -19.19 -3.86
CA ASN A 78 -15.19 -19.88 -3.14
C ASN A 78 -15.75 -19.10 -1.95
N VAL A 79 -15.48 -17.80 -1.87
CA VAL A 79 -16.04 -16.94 -0.84
C VAL A 79 -17.17 -16.12 -1.45
N SER A 80 -18.41 -16.37 -1.01
CA SER A 80 -19.57 -15.65 -1.50
C SER A 80 -20.13 -14.68 -0.47
N ASP A 81 -19.75 -14.83 0.79
CA ASP A 81 -20.22 -13.93 1.86
C ASP A 81 -19.66 -12.53 1.62
N LYS A 82 -20.58 -11.56 1.51
CA LYS A 82 -20.20 -10.19 1.20
C LYS A 82 -19.26 -9.60 2.22
N ASN A 83 -19.52 -9.81 3.50
CA ASN A 83 -18.70 -9.24 4.55
C ASN A 83 -17.31 -9.87 4.57
N LYS A 84 -17.21 -11.16 4.31
CA LYS A 84 -15.93 -11.82 4.23
C LYS A 84 -15.12 -11.32 3.05
N ARG A 85 -15.76 -11.10 1.92
CA ARG A 85 -15.08 -10.55 0.74
C ARG A 85 -14.55 -9.17 1.03
N ILE A 86 -15.34 -8.34 1.69
CA ILE A 86 -14.90 -7.00 2.07
C ILE A 86 -13.68 -7.07 3.00
N ASP A 87 -13.71 -7.95 3.98
CA ASP A 87 -12.58 -8.10 4.89
C ASP A 87 -11.31 -8.55 4.16
N ILE A 88 -11.47 -9.41 3.17
CA ILE A 88 -10.33 -9.85 2.36
C ILE A 88 -9.73 -8.66 1.60
N TYR A 89 -10.55 -7.84 0.98
CA TYR A 89 -10.03 -6.65 0.28
C TYR A 89 -9.32 -5.71 1.24
N LYS A 90 -9.89 -5.49 2.42
CA LYS A 90 -9.24 -4.63 3.41
C LYS A 90 -7.89 -5.17 3.83
N HIS A 91 -7.82 -6.48 4.03
CA HIS A 91 -6.56 -7.13 4.41
C HIS A 91 -5.49 -6.92 3.33
N ILE A 92 -5.86 -7.12 2.07
CA ILE A 92 -4.92 -6.96 0.96
C ILE A 92 -4.47 -5.51 0.82
N ILE A 93 -5.42 -4.57 0.96
CA ILE A 93 -5.09 -3.15 0.88
C ILE A 93 -4.12 -2.77 2.00
N GLU A 94 -4.33 -3.28 3.21
CA GLU A 94 -3.43 -3.01 4.32
C GLU A 94 -2.02 -3.51 4.05
N LYS A 95 -1.89 -4.65 3.39
CA LYS A 95 -0.58 -5.18 3.02
C LYS A 95 0.14 -4.24 2.04
N VAL A 96 -0.60 -3.71 1.07
CA VAL A 96 0.00 -2.76 0.12
C VAL A 96 0.37 -1.46 0.83
N LEU A 97 -0.50 -0.99 1.73
CA LEU A 97 -0.20 0.22 2.50
C LEU A 97 1.06 0.05 3.34
N GLU A 98 1.22 -1.11 3.94
CA GLU A 98 2.43 -1.40 4.72
C GLU A 98 3.66 -1.35 3.83
N SER A 99 3.57 -1.94 2.65
CA SER A 99 4.65 -1.88 1.68
C SER A 99 4.96 -0.43 1.29
N ASN A 100 3.91 0.36 1.06
CA ASN A 100 4.09 1.77 0.71
C ASN A 100 4.82 2.54 1.83
N ASN A 101 4.47 2.26 3.08
CA ASN A 101 5.13 2.90 4.20
C ASN A 101 6.60 2.51 4.28
N ASN A 102 6.90 1.24 4.03
CA ASN A 102 8.29 0.78 4.03
C ASN A 102 9.08 1.44 2.91
N LEU A 103 8.49 1.54 1.73
CA LEU A 103 9.16 2.17 0.58
C LEU A 103 9.39 3.66 0.85
N SER A 104 8.41 4.31 1.44
CA SER A 104 8.53 5.73 1.79
C SER A 104 9.67 5.93 2.80
N SER A 105 9.75 5.07 3.80
CA SER A 105 10.82 5.14 4.78
C SER A 105 12.18 4.93 4.16
N MET A 106 12.29 3.98 3.23
CA MET A 106 13.54 3.75 2.52
C MET A 106 13.95 4.97 1.71
N TYR A 107 12.99 5.59 1.04
CA TYR A 107 13.26 6.77 0.24
C TYR A 107 13.75 7.92 1.12
N ASP A 108 13.05 8.16 2.23
CA ASP A 108 13.37 9.27 3.12
C ASP A 108 14.71 9.06 3.82
N SER A 109 15.01 7.83 4.22
CA SER A 109 16.25 7.56 4.95
C SER A 109 17.48 7.69 4.05
N ASN A 110 17.29 7.76 2.74
CA ASN A 110 18.40 7.93 1.80
C ASN A 110 18.46 9.34 1.21
N GLU A 111 17.71 10.24 1.83
CA GLU A 111 17.81 11.64 1.47
C GLU A 111 19.05 12.24 2.09
#